data_085f7ffe41e8579a17d2a7fef2b37b12
#
_entry.id   085f7ffe41e8579a17d2a7fef2b37b12
#
_cell.length_a   1.000
_cell.length_b   1.000
_cell.length_c   1.000
_cell.angle_alpha   90.00
_cell.angle_beta   90.00
_cell.angle_gamma   90.00
#
_symmetry.space_group_name_H-M   'P 1'
#
loop_
_entity.id
_entity.type
_entity.pdbx_description
1 polymer ?
#
loop_
_entity_poly.entity_id
_entity_poly.type
_entity_poly.pdbx_seq_one_letter_code
_entity_poly.pdbx_strand_id
1 'polypeptide(L)'
;MSEPQPIRFSVPEDGFDLSLLPEAARQRGSEAFREAVTRYYKDAYREAGGRVDVAFTGGEIEVAWEPQADQLPASATINEHLQAGRYDEAIPLLRTRLQLEPDHVESLYNLGMVYSDRMQLSEARELLGRAVELDPGDANAQVALGIAALRDNDPESAQGPLEKAVVLEPRNPFALRTLGQLLLMKNDVAAALPHLRAAATVAPQDPINLFTYAQCLLAIEGESHEAEADALFQRALRLAPVGDLAEKIKSQQRRLADRVMRANAQGLPRIDAVTYLSSALEAYRALDLAGQKQLLAEAAAVGQKGLAINDPQQMHQLRLYQGGTTISALQVACVYYVGVQLLLPGQDAGIDFAREYELAKGMAEPGGKRP
;
A
#
# COMPACT_ATOMS: atom_id res chain seq x y z
N MET A 1 14.11 -48.61 -9.93
CA MET A 1 13.90 -47.17 -10.09
C MET A 1 12.99 -47.02 -11.28
N SER A 2 11.81 -46.46 -11.13
CA SER A 2 10.90 -46.19 -12.26
C SER A 2 11.53 -45.06 -13.11
N GLU A 3 11.50 -45.19 -14.43
CA GLU A 3 11.91 -44.11 -15.32
C GLU A 3 11.10 -42.85 -14.98
N PRO A 4 11.77 -41.67 -14.94
CA PRO A 4 11.06 -40.43 -14.65
C PRO A 4 10.00 -40.20 -15.73
N GLN A 5 8.79 -39.87 -15.31
CA GLN A 5 7.67 -39.60 -16.20
C GLN A 5 7.89 -38.30 -16.97
N PRO A 6 7.54 -38.22 -18.26
CA PRO A 6 7.65 -36.97 -19.02
C PRO A 6 6.78 -35.86 -18.35
N ILE A 7 7.39 -34.73 -18.16
CA ILE A 7 6.74 -33.52 -17.59
C ILE A 7 6.18 -32.73 -18.76
N ARG A 8 4.88 -32.41 -18.69
CA ARG A 8 4.20 -31.64 -19.74
C ARG A 8 3.58 -30.39 -19.13
N PHE A 9 3.74 -29.28 -19.82
CA PHE A 9 3.05 -28.02 -19.49
C PHE A 9 2.73 -27.29 -20.78
N SER A 10 1.78 -26.34 -20.72
CA SER A 10 1.46 -25.46 -21.84
C SER A 10 1.54 -24.00 -21.42
N VAL A 11 1.92 -23.13 -22.35
CA VAL A 11 1.97 -21.69 -22.21
C VAL A 11 1.20 -21.10 -23.37
N PRO A 12 0.21 -20.21 -23.14
CA PRO A 12 -0.48 -19.49 -24.22
C PRO A 12 0.53 -18.73 -25.10
N GLU A 13 0.41 -18.82 -26.43
CA GLU A 13 1.29 -18.11 -27.35
C GLU A 13 1.28 -16.59 -27.10
N ASP A 14 0.16 -16.04 -26.70
CA ASP A 14 -0.01 -14.60 -26.38
C ASP A 14 0.62 -14.23 -25.03
N GLY A 15 0.76 -15.19 -24.11
CA GLY A 15 1.42 -15.05 -22.81
C GLY A 15 2.94 -15.19 -22.87
N PHE A 16 3.50 -15.69 -23.97
CA PHE A 16 4.96 -15.87 -24.09
C PHE A 16 5.70 -14.52 -24.17
N ASP A 17 6.76 -14.36 -23.37
CA ASP A 17 7.58 -13.15 -23.35
C ASP A 17 8.46 -13.04 -24.60
N LEU A 18 8.06 -12.17 -25.53
CA LEU A 18 8.77 -11.93 -26.77
C LEU A 18 10.18 -11.33 -26.59
N SER A 19 10.48 -10.75 -25.43
CA SER A 19 11.81 -10.19 -25.16
C SER A 19 12.90 -11.26 -25.10
N LEU A 20 12.52 -12.50 -24.83
CA LEU A 20 13.39 -13.67 -24.79
C LEU A 20 13.82 -14.14 -26.18
N LEU A 21 13.17 -13.62 -27.23
CA LEU A 21 13.47 -14.03 -28.62
C LEU A 21 14.23 -12.94 -29.38
N PRO A 22 15.04 -13.33 -30.37
CA PRO A 22 15.62 -12.39 -31.34
C PRO A 22 14.53 -11.56 -32.02
N GLU A 23 14.81 -10.29 -32.30
CA GLU A 23 13.83 -9.34 -32.86
C GLU A 23 13.13 -9.87 -34.14
N ALA A 24 13.88 -10.54 -35.02
CA ALA A 24 13.34 -11.15 -36.25
C ALA A 24 12.33 -12.28 -35.99
N ALA A 25 12.28 -12.85 -34.78
CA ALA A 25 11.39 -13.96 -34.41
C ALA A 25 10.21 -13.55 -33.53
N ARG A 26 9.99 -12.25 -33.28
CA ARG A 26 8.95 -11.77 -32.37
C ARG A 26 7.52 -11.69 -32.94
N GLN A 27 7.36 -12.10 -34.23
CA GLN A 27 6.02 -12.18 -34.84
C GLN A 27 5.37 -13.51 -34.48
N ARG A 28 4.42 -13.50 -33.55
CA ARG A 28 3.66 -14.68 -33.09
C ARG A 28 3.04 -15.44 -34.28
N GLY A 29 3.02 -16.76 -34.22
CA GLY A 29 2.46 -17.62 -35.24
C GLY A 29 3.36 -17.81 -36.50
N SER A 30 4.45 -17.03 -36.64
CA SER A 30 5.41 -17.21 -37.75
C SER A 30 6.27 -18.45 -37.52
N GLU A 31 6.84 -18.98 -38.63
CA GLU A 31 7.81 -20.10 -38.57
C GLU A 31 9.05 -19.72 -37.75
N ALA A 32 9.55 -18.48 -37.93
CA ALA A 32 10.67 -17.94 -37.15
C ALA A 32 10.38 -17.87 -35.65
N PHE A 33 9.17 -17.52 -35.27
CA PHE A 33 8.71 -17.53 -33.87
C PHE A 33 8.76 -18.96 -33.33
N ARG A 34 8.15 -19.92 -34.01
CA ARG A 34 8.10 -21.32 -33.58
C ARG A 34 9.48 -21.95 -33.43
N GLU A 35 10.36 -21.69 -34.39
CA GLU A 35 11.77 -22.16 -34.32
C GLU A 35 12.51 -21.53 -33.12
N ALA A 36 12.35 -20.23 -32.91
CA ALA A 36 13.03 -19.53 -31.83
C ALA A 36 12.51 -19.98 -30.45
N VAL A 37 11.20 -20.15 -30.27
CA VAL A 37 10.60 -20.71 -29.05
C VAL A 37 11.07 -22.16 -28.82
N THR A 38 11.09 -22.99 -29.86
CA THR A 38 11.58 -24.35 -29.73
C THR A 38 13.05 -24.37 -29.29
N ARG A 39 13.86 -23.48 -29.86
CA ARG A 39 15.28 -23.35 -29.48
C ARG A 39 15.40 -22.86 -28.03
N TYR A 40 14.62 -21.86 -27.65
CA TYR A 40 14.57 -21.33 -26.28
C TYR A 40 14.35 -22.45 -25.25
N TYR A 41 13.31 -23.27 -25.42
CA TYR A 41 13.03 -24.35 -24.48
C TYR A 41 14.10 -25.43 -24.51
N LYS A 42 14.63 -25.79 -25.68
CA LYS A 42 15.76 -26.75 -25.78
C LYS A 42 17.01 -26.23 -25.06
N ASP A 43 17.30 -24.94 -25.16
CA ASP A 43 18.44 -24.33 -24.48
C ASP A 43 18.18 -24.18 -22.97
N ALA A 44 16.99 -23.81 -22.55
CA ALA A 44 16.62 -23.68 -21.14
C ALA A 44 16.74 -25.01 -20.37
N TYR A 45 16.41 -26.12 -21.01
CA TYR A 45 16.51 -27.47 -20.40
C TYR A 45 17.79 -28.22 -20.73
N ARG A 46 18.73 -27.63 -21.51
CA ARG A 46 19.99 -28.26 -21.91
C ARG A 46 20.83 -28.75 -20.73
N GLU A 47 20.93 -27.89 -19.67
CA GLU A 47 21.73 -28.23 -18.48
C GLU A 47 21.03 -29.25 -17.57
N ALA A 48 19.71 -29.34 -17.64
CA ALA A 48 18.93 -30.33 -16.92
C ALA A 48 18.96 -31.72 -17.61
N GLY A 49 19.51 -31.78 -18.81
CA GLY A 49 19.59 -33.05 -19.63
C GLY A 49 18.21 -33.50 -20.10
N GLY A 50 18.23 -34.60 -20.88
CA GLY A 50 17.00 -35.19 -21.38
C GLY A 50 16.54 -34.65 -22.73
N ARG A 51 15.32 -35.01 -23.13
CA ARG A 51 14.72 -34.67 -24.41
C ARG A 51 13.61 -33.65 -24.22
N VAL A 52 13.65 -32.57 -25.01
CA VAL A 52 12.60 -31.55 -25.06
C VAL A 52 11.90 -31.58 -26.40
N ASP A 53 10.59 -31.80 -26.37
CA ASP A 53 9.71 -31.69 -27.53
C ASP A 53 8.78 -30.47 -27.34
N VAL A 54 8.65 -29.63 -28.36
CA VAL A 54 7.80 -28.42 -28.32
C VAL A 54 6.80 -28.51 -29.48
N ALA A 55 5.52 -28.43 -29.16
CA ALA A 55 4.44 -28.41 -30.14
C ALA A 55 3.63 -27.11 -30.01
N PHE A 56 2.97 -26.71 -31.09
CA PHE A 56 2.12 -25.54 -31.16
C PHE A 56 0.70 -25.98 -31.56
N THR A 57 -0.23 -25.97 -30.63
CA THR A 57 -1.57 -26.52 -30.83
C THR A 57 -2.62 -25.53 -30.27
N GLY A 58 -3.52 -25.07 -31.15
CA GLY A 58 -4.69 -24.25 -30.69
C GLY A 58 -4.35 -22.91 -30.05
N GLY A 59 -3.15 -22.33 -30.34
CA GLY A 59 -2.70 -21.09 -29.69
C GLY A 59 -1.93 -21.32 -28.39
N GLU A 60 -1.62 -22.57 -28.07
CA GLU A 60 -0.80 -22.99 -26.93
C GLU A 60 0.57 -23.52 -27.43
N ILE A 61 1.60 -23.23 -26.64
CA ILE A 61 2.95 -23.81 -26.77
C ILE A 61 2.99 -24.96 -25.78
N GLU A 62 2.91 -26.19 -26.32
CA GLU A 62 3.00 -27.40 -25.50
C GLU A 62 4.46 -27.82 -25.39
N VAL A 63 5.00 -27.93 -24.19
CA VAL A 63 6.36 -28.39 -23.91
C VAL A 63 6.30 -29.73 -23.20
N ALA A 64 6.96 -30.71 -23.76
CA ALA A 64 7.15 -32.01 -23.13
C ALA A 64 8.64 -32.22 -22.89
N TRP A 65 9.03 -32.41 -21.64
CA TRP A 65 10.41 -32.67 -21.26
C TRP A 65 10.52 -34.05 -20.59
N GLU A 66 11.40 -34.89 -21.16
CA GLU A 66 11.77 -36.19 -20.62
C GLU A 66 13.15 -36.08 -19.98
N PRO A 67 13.26 -35.93 -18.63
CA PRO A 67 14.53 -35.81 -17.95
C PRO A 67 15.36 -37.08 -18.05
N GLN A 68 16.68 -36.95 -18.12
CA GLN A 68 17.56 -38.12 -17.95
C GLN A 68 17.58 -38.53 -16.47
N ALA A 69 17.50 -39.86 -16.25
CA ALA A 69 17.33 -40.43 -14.90
C ALA A 69 18.49 -40.14 -13.92
N ASP A 70 19.62 -39.65 -14.39
CA ASP A 70 20.86 -39.41 -13.66
C ASP A 70 21.30 -37.93 -13.62
N GLN A 71 20.52 -37.03 -14.24
CA GLN A 71 20.85 -35.60 -14.27
C GLN A 71 19.82 -34.77 -13.49
N LEU A 72 20.31 -34.13 -12.40
CA LEU A 72 19.54 -33.18 -11.63
C LEU A 72 19.50 -31.81 -12.32
N PRO A 73 18.35 -31.15 -12.41
CA PRO A 73 18.28 -29.76 -12.85
C PRO A 73 19.21 -28.87 -12.02
N ALA A 74 20.00 -28.04 -12.67
CA ALA A 74 20.90 -27.13 -11.96
C ALA A 74 20.11 -26.10 -11.13
N SER A 75 20.48 -25.92 -9.86
CA SER A 75 19.84 -24.91 -9.00
C SER A 75 19.97 -23.49 -9.59
N ALA A 76 21.07 -23.20 -10.29
CA ALA A 76 21.26 -21.92 -10.97
C ALA A 76 20.18 -21.63 -12.02
N THR A 77 19.84 -22.60 -12.86
CA THR A 77 18.77 -22.47 -13.88
C THR A 77 17.40 -22.29 -13.24
N ILE A 78 17.10 -23.07 -12.19
CA ILE A 78 15.86 -22.93 -11.43
C ILE A 78 15.75 -21.51 -10.85
N ASN A 79 16.81 -21.04 -10.19
CA ASN A 79 16.83 -19.72 -9.55
C ASN A 79 16.73 -18.58 -10.56
N GLU A 80 17.34 -18.72 -11.75
CA GLU A 80 17.17 -17.75 -12.85
C GLU A 80 15.70 -17.62 -13.27
N HIS A 81 15.00 -18.74 -13.49
CA HIS A 81 13.59 -18.74 -13.84
C HIS A 81 12.73 -18.12 -12.72
N LEU A 82 12.99 -18.47 -11.46
CA LEU A 82 12.28 -17.90 -10.30
C LEU A 82 12.46 -16.39 -10.19
N GLN A 83 13.69 -15.90 -10.31
CA GLN A 83 14.01 -14.47 -10.24
C GLN A 83 13.38 -13.68 -11.40
N ALA A 84 13.26 -14.30 -12.57
CA ALA A 84 12.61 -13.71 -13.73
C ALA A 84 11.07 -13.84 -13.72
N GLY A 85 10.48 -14.48 -12.68
CA GLY A 85 9.04 -14.73 -12.59
C GLY A 85 8.52 -15.76 -13.60
N ARG A 86 9.42 -16.50 -14.25
CA ARG A 86 9.09 -17.54 -15.24
C ARG A 86 8.71 -18.84 -14.53
N TYR A 87 7.56 -18.83 -13.89
CA TYR A 87 7.11 -19.95 -13.04
C TYR A 87 6.75 -21.21 -13.85
N ASP A 88 6.29 -21.04 -15.10
CA ASP A 88 5.93 -22.19 -15.97
C ASP A 88 7.15 -23.01 -16.35
N GLU A 89 8.31 -22.37 -16.43
CA GLU A 89 9.59 -23.02 -16.68
C GLU A 89 10.23 -23.57 -15.39
N ALA A 90 10.07 -22.88 -14.27
CA ALA A 90 10.64 -23.31 -12.98
C ALA A 90 9.95 -24.54 -12.39
N ILE A 91 8.60 -24.61 -12.45
CA ILE A 91 7.81 -25.70 -11.86
C ILE A 91 8.24 -27.09 -12.34
N PRO A 92 8.39 -27.35 -13.66
CA PRO A 92 8.83 -28.66 -14.15
C PRO A 92 10.21 -29.06 -13.61
N LEU A 93 11.15 -28.11 -13.55
CA LEU A 93 12.51 -28.34 -13.03
C LEU A 93 12.48 -28.69 -11.53
N LEU A 94 11.71 -27.95 -10.74
CA LEU A 94 11.53 -28.19 -9.32
C LEU A 94 10.87 -29.55 -9.05
N ARG A 95 9.82 -29.89 -9.81
CA ARG A 95 9.13 -31.18 -9.70
C ARG A 95 10.08 -32.34 -10.04
N THR A 96 10.89 -32.21 -11.09
CA THR A 96 11.87 -33.25 -11.45
C THR A 96 12.89 -33.43 -10.34
N ARG A 97 13.40 -32.31 -9.79
CA ARG A 97 14.33 -32.40 -8.67
C ARG A 97 13.71 -33.14 -7.48
N LEU A 98 12.46 -32.84 -7.13
CA LEU A 98 11.75 -33.51 -6.04
C LEU A 98 11.39 -34.98 -6.35
N GLN A 99 11.26 -35.37 -7.62
CA GLN A 99 11.13 -36.78 -7.98
C GLN A 99 12.42 -37.57 -7.73
N LEU A 100 13.57 -36.96 -7.96
CA LEU A 100 14.89 -37.57 -7.76
C LEU A 100 15.38 -37.43 -6.32
N GLU A 101 15.14 -36.29 -5.72
CA GLU A 101 15.49 -35.92 -4.34
C GLU A 101 14.24 -35.44 -3.58
N PRO A 102 13.39 -36.34 -3.09
CA PRO A 102 12.11 -35.97 -2.48
C PRO A 102 12.21 -35.03 -1.26
N ASP A 103 13.34 -35.05 -0.57
CA ASP A 103 13.60 -34.26 0.65
C ASP A 103 14.52 -33.05 0.40
N HIS A 104 14.65 -32.61 -0.86
CA HIS A 104 15.45 -31.43 -1.20
C HIS A 104 14.74 -30.16 -0.72
N VAL A 105 15.13 -29.63 0.45
CA VAL A 105 14.47 -28.54 1.18
C VAL A 105 14.29 -27.28 0.33
N GLU A 106 15.35 -26.85 -0.40
CA GLU A 106 15.29 -25.67 -1.27
C GLU A 106 14.22 -25.82 -2.37
N SER A 107 14.08 -27.02 -2.96
CA SER A 107 13.05 -27.24 -4.00
C SER A 107 11.64 -27.32 -3.42
N LEU A 108 11.48 -27.89 -2.23
CA LEU A 108 10.19 -27.87 -1.51
C LEU A 108 9.77 -26.44 -1.18
N TYR A 109 10.68 -25.65 -0.65
CA TYR A 109 10.46 -24.23 -0.35
C TYR A 109 10.11 -23.43 -1.62
N ASN A 110 10.93 -23.52 -2.67
CA ASN A 110 10.74 -22.77 -3.89
C ASN A 110 9.43 -23.14 -4.60
N LEU A 111 9.11 -24.43 -4.74
CA LEU A 111 7.88 -24.88 -5.36
C LEU A 111 6.65 -24.48 -4.52
N GLY A 112 6.76 -24.57 -3.20
CA GLY A 112 5.71 -24.12 -2.29
C GLY A 112 5.45 -22.62 -2.37
N MET A 113 6.50 -21.81 -2.50
CA MET A 113 6.37 -20.35 -2.73
C MET A 113 5.68 -20.05 -4.06
N VAL A 114 6.08 -20.70 -5.14
CA VAL A 114 5.44 -20.54 -6.46
C VAL A 114 3.96 -20.92 -6.42
N TYR A 115 3.62 -22.00 -5.75
CA TYR A 115 2.22 -22.42 -5.59
C TYR A 115 1.42 -21.44 -4.73
N SER A 116 2.02 -20.89 -3.67
CA SER A 116 1.40 -19.85 -2.87
C SER A 116 1.11 -18.59 -3.69
N ASP A 117 2.03 -18.17 -4.57
CA ASP A 117 1.83 -17.02 -5.46
C ASP A 117 0.75 -17.27 -6.53
N ARG A 118 0.59 -18.52 -6.96
CA ARG A 118 -0.48 -18.96 -7.85
C ARG A 118 -1.80 -19.27 -7.17
N MET A 119 -1.91 -19.02 -5.86
CA MET A 119 -3.10 -19.32 -5.05
C MET A 119 -3.47 -20.80 -5.00
N GLN A 120 -2.52 -21.71 -5.28
CA GLN A 120 -2.62 -23.15 -5.07
C GLN A 120 -2.21 -23.47 -3.63
N LEU A 121 -3.07 -23.04 -2.70
CA LEU A 121 -2.69 -22.92 -1.28
C LEU A 121 -2.55 -24.27 -0.57
N SER A 122 -3.33 -25.28 -0.94
CA SER A 122 -3.23 -26.63 -0.38
C SER A 122 -1.87 -27.26 -0.67
N GLU A 123 -1.46 -27.23 -1.93
CA GLU A 123 -0.17 -27.76 -2.39
C GLU A 123 1.01 -26.93 -1.84
N ALA A 124 0.84 -25.61 -1.75
CA ALA A 124 1.82 -24.74 -1.14
C ALA A 124 2.07 -25.09 0.32
N ARG A 125 1.01 -25.26 1.11
CA ARG A 125 1.10 -25.61 2.54
C ARG A 125 1.71 -26.98 2.77
N GLU A 126 1.40 -27.96 1.92
CA GLU A 126 2.00 -29.29 1.99
C GLU A 126 3.51 -29.25 1.78
N LEU A 127 3.96 -28.59 0.70
CA LEU A 127 5.38 -28.48 0.36
C LEU A 127 6.17 -27.66 1.37
N LEU A 128 5.63 -26.51 1.80
CA LEU A 128 6.26 -25.65 2.79
C LEU A 128 6.27 -26.31 4.19
N GLY A 129 5.20 -27.04 4.53
CA GLY A 129 5.14 -27.83 5.75
C GLY A 129 6.25 -28.88 5.80
N ARG A 130 6.43 -29.60 4.70
CA ARG A 130 7.51 -30.58 4.57
C ARG A 130 8.90 -29.95 4.62
N ALA A 131 9.11 -28.78 3.98
CA ALA A 131 10.36 -28.04 4.08
C ALA A 131 10.69 -27.66 5.52
N VAL A 132 9.69 -27.18 6.28
CA VAL A 132 9.80 -26.83 7.71
C VAL A 132 10.04 -28.07 8.61
N GLU A 133 9.46 -29.22 8.28
CA GLU A 133 9.71 -30.48 8.99
C GLU A 133 11.18 -30.95 8.82
N LEU A 134 11.71 -30.82 7.61
CA LEU A 134 13.08 -31.22 7.27
C LEU A 134 14.13 -30.23 7.80
N ASP A 135 13.84 -28.95 7.72
CA ASP A 135 14.69 -27.89 8.32
C ASP A 135 13.86 -26.94 9.18
N PRO A 136 13.62 -27.31 10.45
CA PRO A 136 12.89 -26.46 11.37
C PRO A 136 13.60 -25.13 11.73
N GLY A 137 14.88 -25.01 11.38
CA GLY A 137 15.72 -23.83 11.64
C GLY A 137 15.66 -22.79 10.53
N ASP A 138 15.05 -23.07 9.38
CA ASP A 138 14.91 -22.11 8.30
C ASP A 138 13.76 -21.11 8.60
N ALA A 139 14.15 -19.90 8.98
CA ALA A 139 13.20 -18.81 9.26
C ALA A 139 12.40 -18.42 8.02
N ASN A 140 12.97 -18.49 6.82
CA ASN A 140 12.26 -18.14 5.58
C ASN A 140 11.19 -19.18 5.25
N ALA A 141 11.45 -20.47 5.43
CA ALA A 141 10.46 -21.52 5.27
C ALA A 141 9.30 -21.37 6.27
N GLN A 142 9.60 -21.03 7.53
CA GLN A 142 8.60 -20.71 8.53
C GLN A 142 7.73 -19.51 8.13
N VAL A 143 8.32 -18.42 7.65
CA VAL A 143 7.59 -17.24 7.14
C VAL A 143 6.71 -17.63 5.95
N ALA A 144 7.26 -18.39 5.00
CA ALA A 144 6.53 -18.80 3.80
C ALA A 144 5.31 -19.65 4.13
N LEU A 145 5.45 -20.61 5.07
CA LEU A 145 4.33 -21.44 5.56
C LEU A 145 3.26 -20.57 6.22
N GLY A 146 3.66 -19.61 7.06
CA GLY A 146 2.75 -18.65 7.68
C GLY A 146 2.01 -17.79 6.65
N ILE A 147 2.69 -17.30 5.62
CA ILE A 147 2.07 -16.52 4.53
C ILE A 147 1.08 -17.39 3.75
N ALA A 148 1.43 -18.62 3.41
CA ALA A 148 0.53 -19.54 2.71
C ALA A 148 -0.75 -19.82 3.52
N ALA A 149 -0.62 -20.00 4.83
CA ALA A 149 -1.77 -20.16 5.73
C ALA A 149 -2.63 -18.88 5.80
N LEU A 150 -2.03 -17.68 5.87
CA LEU A 150 -2.78 -16.42 5.85
C LEU A 150 -3.53 -16.19 4.53
N ARG A 151 -2.93 -16.55 3.40
CA ARG A 151 -3.59 -16.48 2.09
C ARG A 151 -4.75 -17.46 1.98
N ASP A 152 -4.64 -18.60 2.65
CA ASP A 152 -5.70 -19.62 2.77
C ASP A 152 -6.80 -19.25 3.79
N ASN A 153 -6.74 -18.03 4.32
CA ASN A 153 -7.64 -17.52 5.36
C ASN A 153 -7.63 -18.37 6.65
N ASP A 154 -6.48 -18.93 7.00
CA ASP A 154 -6.25 -19.74 8.19
C ASP A 154 -5.20 -19.07 9.13
N PRO A 155 -5.61 -18.01 9.86
CA PRO A 155 -4.70 -17.27 10.75
C PRO A 155 -4.21 -18.11 11.93
N GLU A 156 -4.94 -19.14 12.33
CA GLU A 156 -4.55 -19.99 13.45
C GLU A 156 -3.34 -20.86 13.09
N SER A 157 -3.34 -21.47 11.91
CA SER A 157 -2.19 -22.25 11.42
C SER A 157 -0.99 -21.37 11.07
N ALA A 158 -1.20 -20.08 10.80
CA ALA A 158 -0.11 -19.15 10.49
C ALA A 158 0.72 -18.76 11.73
N GLN A 159 0.13 -18.74 12.92
CA GLN A 159 0.72 -18.15 14.12
C GLN A 159 2.01 -18.86 14.55
N GLY A 160 1.97 -20.17 14.74
CA GLY A 160 3.11 -20.95 15.20
C GLY A 160 4.37 -20.79 14.33
N PRO A 161 4.27 -20.99 13.00
CA PRO A 161 5.38 -20.74 12.08
C PRO A 161 5.93 -19.33 12.16
N LEU A 162 5.08 -18.30 12.20
CA LEU A 162 5.53 -16.90 12.23
C LEU A 162 6.22 -16.52 13.54
N GLU A 163 5.69 -16.98 14.68
CA GLU A 163 6.34 -16.80 15.98
C GLU A 163 7.72 -17.47 16.00
N LYS A 164 7.82 -18.69 15.46
CA LYS A 164 9.07 -19.40 15.36
C LYS A 164 10.08 -18.70 14.45
N ALA A 165 9.63 -18.15 13.32
CA ALA A 165 10.49 -17.36 12.44
C ALA A 165 11.11 -16.14 13.15
N VAL A 166 10.30 -15.41 13.95
CA VAL A 166 10.79 -14.26 14.74
C VAL A 166 11.76 -14.70 15.83
N VAL A 167 11.57 -15.89 16.42
CA VAL A 167 12.53 -16.44 17.41
C VAL A 167 13.84 -16.82 16.74
N LEU A 168 13.80 -17.44 15.56
CA LEU A 168 15.00 -17.83 14.80
C LEU A 168 15.77 -16.62 14.30
N GLU A 169 15.08 -15.64 13.75
CA GLU A 169 15.66 -14.43 13.21
C GLU A 169 14.93 -13.18 13.73
N PRO A 170 15.30 -12.68 14.93
CA PRO A 170 14.61 -11.54 15.56
C PRO A 170 14.71 -10.21 14.79
N ARG A 171 15.57 -10.14 13.77
CA ARG A 171 15.75 -8.99 12.90
C ARG A 171 15.33 -9.25 11.45
N ASN A 172 14.59 -10.32 11.19
CA ASN A 172 14.02 -10.57 9.87
C ASN A 172 12.80 -9.65 9.66
N PRO A 173 12.87 -8.64 8.75
CA PRO A 173 11.78 -7.69 8.59
C PRO A 173 10.51 -8.33 8.01
N PHE A 174 10.64 -9.41 7.23
CA PHE A 174 9.50 -10.15 6.68
C PHE A 174 8.76 -10.92 7.78
N ALA A 175 9.48 -11.63 8.64
CA ALA A 175 8.91 -12.35 9.78
C ALA A 175 8.20 -11.38 10.73
N LEU A 176 8.87 -10.31 11.12
CA LEU A 176 8.32 -9.27 12.01
C LEU A 176 7.05 -8.64 11.42
N ARG A 177 7.08 -8.25 10.15
CA ARG A 177 5.93 -7.66 9.48
C ARG A 177 4.77 -8.63 9.41
N THR A 178 5.01 -9.86 8.98
CA THR A 178 3.94 -10.85 8.76
C THR A 178 3.29 -11.27 10.07
N LEU A 179 4.08 -11.47 11.15
CA LEU A 179 3.55 -11.71 12.49
C LEU A 179 2.74 -10.51 12.98
N GLY A 180 3.24 -9.29 12.81
CA GLY A 180 2.51 -8.08 13.17
C GLY A 180 1.19 -7.92 12.41
N GLN A 181 1.16 -8.25 11.11
CA GLN A 181 -0.07 -8.26 10.31
C GLN A 181 -1.08 -9.31 10.80
N LEU A 182 -0.62 -10.52 11.11
CA LEU A 182 -1.46 -11.56 11.71
C LEU A 182 -2.10 -11.06 13.02
N LEU A 183 -1.30 -10.46 13.91
CA LEU A 183 -1.79 -9.95 15.19
C LEU A 183 -2.81 -8.81 15.00
N LEU A 184 -2.61 -7.93 14.00
CA LEU A 184 -3.63 -6.92 13.63
C LEU A 184 -4.92 -7.56 13.12
N MET A 185 -4.84 -8.62 12.30
CA MET A 185 -6.03 -9.36 11.84
C MET A 185 -6.78 -9.99 13.02
N LYS A 186 -6.06 -10.43 14.06
CA LYS A 186 -6.63 -10.93 15.32
C LYS A 186 -7.09 -9.82 16.27
N ASN A 187 -7.00 -8.55 15.85
CA ASN A 187 -7.30 -7.35 16.65
C ASN A 187 -6.44 -7.20 17.91
N ASP A 188 -5.27 -7.85 17.95
CA ASP A 188 -4.29 -7.67 19.02
C ASP A 188 -3.25 -6.61 18.63
N VAL A 189 -3.69 -5.35 18.68
CA VAL A 189 -2.87 -4.19 18.30
C VAL A 189 -1.68 -4.02 19.25
N ALA A 190 -1.86 -4.35 20.53
CA ALA A 190 -0.82 -4.21 21.54
C ALA A 190 0.37 -5.15 21.26
N ALA A 191 0.08 -6.41 20.90
CA ALA A 191 1.11 -7.36 20.51
C ALA A 191 1.70 -7.05 19.11
N ALA A 192 0.91 -6.52 18.17
CA ALA A 192 1.37 -6.18 16.82
C ALA A 192 2.40 -5.03 16.80
N LEU A 193 2.20 -4.02 17.63
CA LEU A 193 2.95 -2.77 17.63
C LEU A 193 4.48 -2.95 17.71
N PRO A 194 5.05 -3.72 18.68
CA PRO A 194 6.48 -3.89 18.79
C PRO A 194 7.09 -4.58 17.56
N HIS A 195 6.39 -5.56 16.96
CA HIS A 195 6.87 -6.26 15.78
C HIS A 195 6.90 -5.35 14.54
N LEU A 196 5.84 -4.60 14.30
CA LEU A 196 5.75 -3.70 13.15
C LEU A 196 6.70 -2.51 13.26
N ARG A 197 6.90 -1.96 14.48
CA ARG A 197 7.92 -0.96 14.74
C ARG A 197 9.32 -1.51 14.47
N ALA A 198 9.61 -2.73 14.93
CA ALA A 198 10.90 -3.37 14.69
C ALA A 198 11.12 -3.61 13.18
N ALA A 199 10.12 -4.10 12.43
CA ALA A 199 10.21 -4.27 10.98
C ALA A 199 10.56 -2.96 10.25
N ALA A 200 9.87 -1.85 10.58
CA ALA A 200 10.14 -0.54 10.03
C ALA A 200 11.52 0.02 10.43
N THR A 201 12.05 -0.37 11.60
CA THR A 201 13.37 0.03 12.08
C THR A 201 14.48 -0.75 11.38
N VAL A 202 14.30 -2.06 11.19
CA VAL A 202 15.29 -2.93 10.53
C VAL A 202 15.40 -2.64 9.04
N ALA A 203 14.27 -2.41 8.37
CA ALA A 203 14.20 -2.11 6.95
C ALA A 203 13.49 -0.77 6.68
N PRO A 204 14.15 0.37 7.00
CA PRO A 204 13.52 1.69 6.95
C PRO A 204 13.28 2.22 5.54
N GLN A 205 13.77 1.54 4.51
CA GLN A 205 13.56 1.86 3.11
C GLN A 205 12.51 0.94 2.44
N ASP A 206 11.93 0.00 3.18
CA ASP A 206 10.83 -0.82 2.69
C ASP A 206 9.49 -0.07 2.90
N PRO A 207 8.81 0.38 1.83
CA PRO A 207 7.58 1.15 1.95
C PRO A 207 6.43 0.32 2.55
N ILE A 208 6.46 -1.02 2.42
CA ILE A 208 5.43 -1.90 2.97
C ILE A 208 5.54 -1.96 4.49
N ASN A 209 6.77 -2.03 5.04
CA ASN A 209 6.98 -2.00 6.48
C ASN A 209 6.50 -0.69 7.10
N LEU A 210 6.81 0.45 6.47
CA LEU A 210 6.35 1.76 6.92
C LEU A 210 4.82 1.86 6.87
N PHE A 211 4.22 1.41 5.78
CA PHE A 211 2.78 1.39 5.60
C PHE A 211 2.07 0.56 6.67
N THR A 212 2.56 -0.67 6.92
CA THR A 212 1.93 -1.58 7.90
C THR A 212 2.08 -1.05 9.33
N TYR A 213 3.24 -0.47 9.66
CA TYR A 213 3.43 0.19 10.95
C TYR A 213 2.49 1.38 11.13
N ALA A 214 2.34 2.23 10.11
CA ALA A 214 1.39 3.33 10.13
C ALA A 214 -0.06 2.86 10.34
N GLN A 215 -0.47 1.75 9.67
CA GLN A 215 -1.79 1.15 9.90
C GLN A 215 -1.99 0.70 11.35
N CYS A 216 -0.96 0.12 11.98
CA CYS A 216 -1.00 -0.28 13.37
C CYS A 216 -1.19 0.93 14.30
N LEU A 217 -0.47 2.03 14.05
CA LEU A 217 -0.62 3.27 14.82
C LEU A 217 -2.04 3.85 14.71
N LEU A 218 -2.67 3.79 13.54
CA LEU A 218 -4.05 4.24 13.35
C LEU A 218 -5.10 3.37 14.06
N ALA A 219 -4.74 2.13 14.42
CA ALA A 219 -5.59 1.28 15.24
C ALA A 219 -5.52 1.62 16.74
N ILE A 220 -4.57 2.47 17.15
CA ILE A 220 -4.42 2.98 18.50
C ILE A 220 -5.05 4.37 18.54
N GLU A 221 -5.90 4.63 19.53
CA GLU A 221 -6.50 5.95 19.70
C GLU A 221 -5.46 6.97 20.20
N GLY A 222 -5.51 8.19 19.67
CA GLY A 222 -4.68 9.31 20.10
C GLY A 222 -4.03 10.11 18.97
N GLU A 223 -4.05 11.44 19.09
CA GLU A 223 -3.54 12.39 18.09
C GLU A 223 -2.05 12.21 17.78
N SER A 224 -1.24 11.83 18.77
CA SER A 224 0.21 11.60 18.57
C SER A 224 0.48 10.43 17.61
N HIS A 225 -0.35 9.39 17.66
CA HIS A 225 -0.22 8.22 16.76
C HIS A 225 -0.69 8.56 15.35
N GLU A 226 -1.66 9.44 15.20
CA GLU A 226 -2.13 9.92 13.90
C GLU A 226 -1.04 10.72 13.16
N ALA A 227 -0.35 11.61 13.87
CA ALA A 227 0.75 12.39 13.31
C ALA A 227 1.95 11.51 12.90
N GLU A 228 2.31 10.53 13.74
CA GLU A 228 3.36 9.55 13.42
C GLU A 228 2.97 8.69 12.21
N ALA A 229 1.73 8.23 12.14
CA ALA A 229 1.21 7.45 11.02
C ALA A 229 1.24 8.24 9.71
N ASP A 230 0.85 9.52 9.71
CA ASP A 230 0.91 10.35 8.50
C ASP A 230 2.35 10.56 8.01
N ALA A 231 3.29 10.80 8.92
CA ALA A 231 4.70 10.92 8.59
C ALA A 231 5.27 9.63 7.94
N LEU A 232 4.86 8.47 8.45
CA LEU A 232 5.23 7.16 7.88
C LEU A 232 4.59 6.95 6.49
N PHE A 233 3.31 7.30 6.31
CA PHE A 233 2.65 7.25 5.00
C PHE A 233 3.33 8.14 3.98
N GLN A 234 3.67 9.38 4.33
CA GLN A 234 4.41 10.29 3.45
C GLN A 234 5.78 9.71 3.07
N ARG A 235 6.48 9.10 4.02
CA ARG A 235 7.75 8.44 3.75
C ARG A 235 7.59 7.23 2.84
N ALA A 236 6.62 6.37 3.09
CA ALA A 236 6.30 5.22 2.25
C ALA A 236 5.92 5.63 0.82
N LEU A 237 5.13 6.71 0.68
CA LEU A 237 4.74 7.25 -0.63
C LEU A 237 5.93 7.82 -1.42
N ARG A 238 6.91 8.43 -0.75
CA ARG A 238 8.17 8.87 -1.41
C ARG A 238 8.98 7.70 -1.94
N LEU A 239 8.97 6.55 -1.26
CA LEU A 239 9.70 5.33 -1.66
C LEU A 239 8.96 4.55 -2.77
N ALA A 240 7.64 4.58 -2.78
CA ALA A 240 6.78 3.94 -3.77
C ALA A 240 5.68 4.91 -4.24
N PRO A 241 6.00 5.86 -5.16
CA PRO A 241 5.08 6.94 -5.51
C PRO A 241 3.95 6.52 -6.45
N VAL A 242 4.03 5.35 -7.06
CA VAL A 242 3.06 4.80 -8.02
C VAL A 242 2.72 3.34 -7.71
N GLY A 243 1.65 2.84 -8.28
CA GLY A 243 1.17 1.46 -8.11
C GLY A 243 0.18 1.29 -6.96
N ASP A 244 -0.22 0.06 -6.72
CA ASP A 244 -1.29 -0.30 -5.77
C ASP A 244 -1.00 0.16 -4.34
N LEU A 245 0.25 0.09 -3.90
CA LEU A 245 0.64 0.54 -2.56
C LEU A 245 0.45 2.04 -2.41
N ALA A 246 0.84 2.83 -3.42
CA ALA A 246 0.63 4.28 -3.41
C ALA A 246 -0.85 4.65 -3.29
N GLU A 247 -1.73 3.96 -4.01
CA GLU A 247 -3.18 4.21 -3.94
C GLU A 247 -3.75 3.80 -2.57
N LYS A 248 -3.28 2.69 -2.00
CA LYS A 248 -3.63 2.29 -0.62
C LYS A 248 -3.20 3.35 0.39
N ILE A 249 -1.97 3.87 0.29
CA ILE A 249 -1.45 4.92 1.17
C ILE A 249 -2.31 6.18 1.05
N LYS A 250 -2.54 6.69 -0.17
CA LYS A 250 -3.38 7.88 -0.41
C LYS A 250 -4.79 7.73 0.15
N SER A 251 -5.38 6.54 0.01
CA SER A 251 -6.69 6.23 0.59
C SER A 251 -6.69 6.32 2.11
N GLN A 252 -5.65 5.80 2.77
CA GLN A 252 -5.52 5.89 4.24
C GLN A 252 -5.29 7.34 4.70
N GLN A 253 -4.47 8.11 3.98
CA GLN A 253 -4.24 9.53 4.29
C GLN A 253 -5.54 10.35 4.17
N ARG A 254 -6.37 10.10 3.15
CA ARG A 254 -7.68 10.75 3.02
C ARG A 254 -8.59 10.42 4.21
N ARG A 255 -8.66 9.14 4.61
CA ARG A 255 -9.46 8.72 5.78
C ARG A 255 -8.96 9.36 7.08
N LEU A 256 -7.64 9.49 7.24
CA LEU A 256 -7.03 10.15 8.38
C LEU A 256 -7.39 11.64 8.38
N ALA A 257 -7.24 12.34 7.26
CA ALA A 257 -7.62 13.73 7.11
C ALA A 257 -9.12 13.95 7.43
N ASP A 258 -10.01 13.08 6.92
CA ASP A 258 -11.44 13.15 7.23
C ASP A 258 -11.72 12.93 8.73
N ARG A 259 -10.97 12.03 9.39
CA ARG A 259 -11.10 11.77 10.83
C ARG A 259 -10.65 12.97 11.65
N VAL A 260 -9.49 13.53 11.33
CA VAL A 260 -8.97 14.76 11.96
C VAL A 260 -9.93 15.93 11.76
N MET A 261 -10.48 16.10 10.55
CA MET A 261 -11.48 17.14 10.29
C MET A 261 -12.75 16.96 11.11
N ARG A 262 -13.25 15.72 11.28
CA ARG A 262 -14.43 15.45 12.12
C ARG A 262 -14.14 15.66 13.60
N ALA A 263 -12.96 15.26 14.08
CA ALA A 263 -12.56 15.49 15.48
C ALA A 263 -12.42 16.99 15.75
N ASN A 264 -11.84 17.75 14.85
CA ASN A 264 -11.75 19.22 14.93
C ASN A 264 -13.13 19.89 14.87
N ALA A 265 -14.09 19.31 14.13
CA ALA A 265 -15.47 19.80 14.11
C ALA A 265 -16.22 19.59 15.45
N GLN A 266 -15.73 18.67 16.31
CA GLN A 266 -16.40 18.31 17.55
C GLN A 266 -15.83 18.94 18.82
N GLY A 267 -14.71 19.66 18.78
CA GLY A 267 -14.21 20.13 20.06
C GLY A 267 -13.04 21.09 20.17
N LEU A 268 -12.25 21.31 19.15
CA LEU A 268 -11.17 22.31 19.20
C LEU A 268 -11.47 23.47 18.26
N PRO A 269 -11.22 24.73 18.69
CA PRO A 269 -11.39 25.88 17.82
C PRO A 269 -10.41 25.80 16.65
N ARG A 270 -10.89 26.04 15.46
CA ARG A 270 -10.07 26.11 14.24
C ARG A 270 -9.13 27.31 14.32
N ILE A 271 -7.83 27.08 14.49
CA ILE A 271 -6.84 28.15 14.65
C ILE A 271 -6.82 29.08 13.41
N ASP A 272 -6.98 28.53 12.21
CA ASP A 272 -7.11 29.29 10.97
C ASP A 272 -8.37 30.18 10.98
N ALA A 273 -9.51 29.65 11.41
CA ALA A 273 -10.75 30.40 11.57
C ALA A 273 -10.63 31.49 12.65
N VAL A 274 -9.99 31.20 13.79
CA VAL A 274 -9.70 32.22 14.83
C VAL A 274 -8.90 33.39 14.26
N THR A 275 -7.84 33.09 13.49
CA THR A 275 -6.99 34.10 12.85
C THR A 275 -7.80 34.93 11.84
N TYR A 276 -8.61 34.30 11.00
CA TYR A 276 -9.42 34.98 10.00
C TYR A 276 -10.56 35.79 10.60
N LEU A 277 -11.19 35.30 11.68
CA LEU A 277 -12.19 36.05 12.45
C LEU A 277 -11.59 37.30 13.10
N SER A 278 -10.38 37.18 13.67
CA SER A 278 -9.67 38.34 14.22
C SER A 278 -9.39 39.41 13.14
N SER A 279 -8.88 38.99 11.97
CA SER A 279 -8.65 39.88 10.82
C SER A 279 -9.96 40.50 10.30
N ALA A 280 -11.05 39.74 10.30
CA ALA A 280 -12.36 40.28 9.92
C ALA A 280 -12.88 41.31 10.94
N LEU A 281 -12.74 41.07 12.26
CA LEU A 281 -13.07 42.04 13.28
C LEU A 281 -12.31 43.35 13.12
N GLU A 282 -11.01 43.29 12.83
CA GLU A 282 -10.19 44.49 12.56
C GLU A 282 -10.68 45.24 11.31
N ALA A 283 -11.01 44.52 10.22
CA ALA A 283 -11.54 45.09 9.01
C ALA A 283 -12.88 45.79 9.24
N TYR A 284 -13.83 45.19 9.95
CA TYR A 284 -15.10 45.85 10.29
C TYR A 284 -14.92 47.06 11.19
N ARG A 285 -13.99 47.04 12.14
CA ARG A 285 -13.68 48.16 13.01
C ARG A 285 -13.07 49.37 12.26
N ALA A 286 -12.36 49.11 11.18
CA ALA A 286 -11.75 50.16 10.32
C ALA A 286 -12.75 50.86 9.41
N LEU A 287 -13.96 50.33 9.24
CA LEU A 287 -14.99 50.84 8.34
C LEU A 287 -16.06 51.60 9.11
N ASP A 288 -16.64 52.62 8.46
CA ASP A 288 -17.88 53.28 8.93
C ASP A 288 -19.09 52.32 8.75
N LEU A 289 -20.24 52.69 9.30
CA LEU A 289 -21.44 51.84 9.26
C LEU A 289 -21.89 51.51 7.86
N ALA A 290 -21.68 52.42 6.86
CA ALA A 290 -22.04 52.17 5.47
C ALA A 290 -21.12 51.16 4.86
N GLY A 291 -19.81 51.27 5.07
CA GLY A 291 -18.79 50.31 4.64
C GLY A 291 -18.97 48.94 5.31
N GLN A 292 -19.29 48.86 6.58
CA GLN A 292 -19.60 47.61 7.28
C GLN A 292 -20.79 46.90 6.66
N LYS A 293 -21.90 47.57 6.38
CA LYS A 293 -23.07 47.01 5.69
C LYS A 293 -22.74 46.51 4.29
N GLN A 294 -21.93 47.27 3.57
CA GLN A 294 -21.49 46.90 2.23
C GLN A 294 -20.60 45.66 2.24
N LEU A 295 -19.65 45.56 3.18
CA LEU A 295 -18.79 44.40 3.33
C LEU A 295 -19.60 43.13 3.68
N LEU A 296 -20.59 43.25 4.57
CA LEU A 296 -21.50 42.15 4.87
C LEU A 296 -22.31 41.70 3.63
N ALA A 297 -22.80 42.67 2.85
CA ALA A 297 -23.55 42.37 1.63
C ALA A 297 -22.70 41.69 0.56
N GLU A 298 -21.43 42.10 0.41
CA GLU A 298 -20.46 41.43 -0.49
C GLU A 298 -20.20 39.99 -0.05
N ALA A 299 -19.94 39.74 1.24
CA ALA A 299 -19.71 38.40 1.77
C ALA A 299 -20.96 37.49 1.63
N ALA A 300 -22.18 38.06 1.92
CA ALA A 300 -23.43 37.35 1.75
C ALA A 300 -23.69 36.97 0.29
N ALA A 301 -23.39 37.84 -0.66
CA ALA A 301 -23.56 37.56 -2.10
C ALA A 301 -22.64 36.44 -2.61
N VAL A 302 -21.44 36.32 -2.04
CA VAL A 302 -20.57 35.18 -2.29
C VAL A 302 -21.13 33.90 -1.67
N GLY A 303 -21.62 34.00 -0.42
CA GLY A 303 -22.22 32.87 0.31
C GLY A 303 -23.40 32.24 -0.41
N GLN A 304 -24.26 33.06 -1.03
CA GLN A 304 -25.41 32.58 -1.81
C GLN A 304 -25.04 31.73 -3.04
N LYS A 305 -23.81 31.86 -3.54
CA LYS A 305 -23.30 31.03 -4.65
C LYS A 305 -22.75 29.67 -4.20
N GLY A 306 -22.78 29.41 -2.91
CA GLY A 306 -22.21 28.20 -2.28
C GLY A 306 -20.74 28.40 -1.87
N LEU A 307 -20.47 28.31 -0.59
CA LEU A 307 -19.12 28.38 0.00
C LEU A 307 -18.67 26.97 0.40
N ALA A 308 -17.66 26.46 -0.29
CA ALA A 308 -16.95 25.26 0.11
C ALA A 308 -15.82 25.61 1.06
N ILE A 309 -16.14 25.90 2.34
CA ILE A 309 -15.20 26.40 3.35
C ILE A 309 -14.01 25.48 3.64
N ASN A 310 -14.10 24.23 3.20
CA ASN A 310 -13.03 23.24 3.32
C ASN A 310 -12.27 23.01 1.99
N ASP A 311 -12.59 23.74 0.94
CA ASP A 311 -11.86 23.70 -0.34
C ASP A 311 -10.84 24.84 -0.40
N PRO A 312 -9.52 24.55 -0.28
CA PRO A 312 -8.48 25.57 -0.33
C PRO A 312 -8.30 26.19 -1.72
N GLN A 313 -8.90 25.60 -2.75
CA GLN A 313 -8.82 26.13 -4.12
C GLN A 313 -9.97 27.09 -4.46
N GLN A 314 -11.04 27.09 -3.66
CA GLN A 314 -12.14 28.02 -3.86
C GLN A 314 -11.75 29.42 -3.36
N MET A 315 -11.46 30.33 -4.29
CA MET A 315 -10.97 31.68 -4.02
C MET A 315 -11.99 32.74 -4.47
N HIS A 316 -12.08 33.83 -3.69
CA HIS A 316 -13.03 34.91 -3.89
C HIS A 316 -12.40 36.28 -3.66
N GLN A 317 -13.08 37.35 -4.07
CA GLN A 317 -12.67 38.70 -3.79
C GLN A 317 -13.80 39.50 -3.12
N LEU A 318 -13.48 40.21 -2.04
CA LEU A 318 -14.33 41.18 -1.40
C LEU A 318 -13.62 42.53 -1.50
N ARG A 319 -14.28 43.53 -2.10
CA ARG A 319 -13.65 44.83 -2.42
C ARG A 319 -13.20 45.58 -1.20
N LEU A 320 -13.95 45.48 -0.12
CA LEU A 320 -13.69 46.23 1.11
C LEU A 320 -12.87 45.41 2.15
N TYR A 321 -12.43 44.19 1.78
CA TYR A 321 -11.63 43.38 2.66
C TYR A 321 -10.22 43.22 2.09
N GLN A 322 -9.21 43.51 2.91
CA GLN A 322 -7.78 43.42 2.58
C GLN A 322 -7.40 44.04 1.21
N GLY A 323 -8.00 45.18 0.88
CA GLY A 323 -7.72 45.89 -0.38
C GLY A 323 -8.20 45.17 -1.64
N GLY A 324 -9.17 44.26 -1.54
CA GLY A 324 -9.71 43.50 -2.66
C GLY A 324 -8.81 42.34 -3.11
N THR A 325 -7.90 41.87 -2.27
CA THR A 325 -7.08 40.68 -2.56
C THR A 325 -7.93 39.42 -2.62
N THR A 326 -7.43 38.40 -3.28
CA THR A 326 -8.09 37.11 -3.37
C THR A 326 -7.96 36.35 -2.04
N ILE A 327 -9.08 35.90 -1.49
CA ILE A 327 -9.20 35.22 -0.19
C ILE A 327 -9.91 33.87 -0.33
N SER A 328 -9.67 32.94 0.60
CA SER A 328 -10.29 31.64 0.60
C SER A 328 -11.78 31.68 0.97
N ALA A 329 -12.52 30.63 0.63
CA ALA A 329 -13.93 30.47 1.03
C ALA A 329 -14.12 30.53 2.56
N LEU A 330 -13.16 29.98 3.34
CA LEU A 330 -13.17 30.07 4.80
C LEU A 330 -13.03 31.53 5.28
N GLN A 331 -12.15 32.34 4.66
CA GLN A 331 -12.01 33.74 5.01
C GLN A 331 -13.30 34.52 4.73
N VAL A 332 -13.96 34.26 3.58
CA VAL A 332 -15.27 34.86 3.28
C VAL A 332 -16.32 34.48 4.33
N ALA A 333 -16.36 33.20 4.72
CA ALA A 333 -17.27 32.73 5.77
C ALA A 333 -17.02 33.45 7.12
N CYS A 334 -15.75 33.66 7.49
CA CYS A 334 -15.38 34.41 8.69
C CYS A 334 -15.80 35.89 8.60
N VAL A 335 -15.59 36.56 7.46
CA VAL A 335 -16.04 37.94 7.23
C VAL A 335 -17.55 38.05 7.33
N TYR A 336 -18.30 37.12 6.72
CA TYR A 336 -19.75 37.05 6.80
C TYR A 336 -20.23 36.84 8.23
N TYR A 337 -19.66 35.87 8.94
CA TYR A 337 -20.00 35.58 10.34
C TYR A 337 -19.83 36.80 11.24
N VAL A 338 -18.65 37.44 11.17
CA VAL A 338 -18.38 38.69 11.96
C VAL A 338 -19.38 39.77 11.63
N GLY A 339 -19.70 39.98 10.36
CA GLY A 339 -20.70 41.00 9.95
C GLY A 339 -22.09 40.74 10.52
N VAL A 340 -22.54 39.48 10.50
CA VAL A 340 -23.83 39.07 11.12
C VAL A 340 -23.81 39.34 12.64
N GLN A 341 -22.75 38.94 13.34
CA GLN A 341 -22.62 39.15 14.79
C GLN A 341 -22.62 40.66 15.21
N LEU A 342 -21.98 41.48 14.37
CA LEU A 342 -21.86 42.93 14.68
C LEU A 342 -23.09 43.74 14.27
N LEU A 343 -23.70 43.45 13.11
CA LEU A 343 -24.73 44.28 12.51
C LEU A 343 -26.15 43.72 12.66
N LEU A 344 -26.27 42.42 12.90
CA LEU A 344 -27.52 41.68 13.00
C LEU A 344 -27.52 40.77 14.23
N PRO A 345 -27.31 41.32 15.43
CA PRO A 345 -27.17 40.51 16.63
C PRO A 345 -28.45 39.68 16.89
N GLY A 346 -28.25 38.38 17.14
CA GLY A 346 -29.30 37.39 17.28
C GLY A 346 -29.80 36.70 16.01
N GLN A 347 -29.29 37.08 14.84
CA GLN A 347 -29.54 36.34 13.60
C GLN A 347 -28.57 35.19 13.48
N ASP A 348 -29.07 34.00 13.06
CA ASP A 348 -28.24 32.84 12.74
C ASP A 348 -27.48 33.09 11.45
N ALA A 349 -26.18 33.00 11.50
CA ALA A 349 -25.32 33.08 10.32
C ALA A 349 -25.31 31.79 9.48
N GLY A 350 -25.92 30.72 9.96
CA GLY A 350 -25.90 29.40 9.28
C GLY A 350 -24.53 28.72 9.29
N ILE A 351 -23.58 29.26 10.07
CA ILE A 351 -22.22 28.73 10.22
C ILE A 351 -21.90 28.81 11.72
N ASP A 352 -21.42 27.74 12.31
CA ASP A 352 -21.04 27.72 13.74
C ASP A 352 -19.55 28.04 13.91
N PHE A 353 -19.25 29.28 14.25
CA PHE A 353 -17.96 29.78 14.68
C PHE A 353 -18.01 30.44 16.05
N ALA A 354 -19.00 30.12 16.87
CA ALA A 354 -19.23 30.83 18.13
C ALA A 354 -18.00 30.78 19.05
N ARG A 355 -17.34 29.64 19.14
CA ARG A 355 -16.17 29.44 20.00
C ARG A 355 -14.92 30.15 19.44
N GLU A 356 -14.67 30.02 18.16
CA GLU A 356 -13.58 30.71 17.44
C GLU A 356 -13.73 32.21 17.50
N TYR A 357 -14.98 32.71 17.43
CA TYR A 357 -15.28 34.12 17.50
C TYR A 357 -14.99 34.70 18.87
N GLU A 358 -15.33 34.01 19.96
CA GLU A 358 -14.99 34.45 21.33
C GLU A 358 -13.46 34.52 21.53
N LEU A 359 -12.73 33.55 21.02
CA LEU A 359 -11.26 33.57 21.03
C LEU A 359 -10.69 34.72 20.20
N ALA A 360 -11.22 34.94 18.98
CA ALA A 360 -10.81 36.05 18.11
C ALA A 360 -11.07 37.41 18.74
N LYS A 361 -12.19 37.61 19.48
CA LYS A 361 -12.46 38.86 20.24
C LYS A 361 -11.39 39.13 21.29
N GLY A 362 -10.99 38.08 22.03
CA GLY A 362 -9.93 38.22 23.04
C GLY A 362 -8.57 38.57 22.45
N MET A 363 -8.28 38.14 21.23
CA MET A 363 -7.04 38.50 20.49
C MET A 363 -7.07 39.92 19.92
N ALA A 364 -8.26 40.39 19.53
CA ALA A 364 -8.46 41.72 18.92
C ALA A 364 -8.60 42.85 19.97
N GLU A 365 -8.54 42.55 21.26
CA GLU A 365 -8.52 43.55 22.34
C GLU A 365 -7.09 44.11 22.54
N PRO A 366 -6.96 45.43 22.90
CA PRO A 366 -5.64 46.01 23.15
C PRO A 366 -4.98 45.34 24.37
N GLY A 367 -3.97 44.52 24.13
CA GLY A 367 -3.23 43.76 25.13
C GLY A 367 -3.46 42.23 25.11
N GLY A 368 -4.27 41.71 24.20
CA GLY A 368 -4.47 40.28 23.99
C GLY A 368 -3.18 39.57 23.58
N LYS A 369 -2.81 38.51 24.30
CA LYS A 369 -1.65 37.65 23.92
C LYS A 369 -2.01 36.90 22.65
N ARG A 370 -1.23 37.07 21.60
CA ARG A 370 -1.27 36.16 20.44
C ARG A 370 -0.80 34.78 20.91
N PRO A 371 -1.48 33.68 20.52
CA PRO A 371 -1.09 32.31 20.86
C PRO A 371 0.26 31.90 20.33
#